data_5edfc1e8b9280aed065e51bac4c42927
#
_entry.id   5edfc1e8b9280aed065e51bac4c42927
#
_cell.length_a   1.000
_cell.length_b   1.000
_cell.length_c   1.000
_cell.angle_alpha   90.00
_cell.angle_beta   90.00
_cell.angle_gamma   90.00
#
_symmetry.space_group_name_H-M   'P 1'
#
loop_
_entity.id
_entity.type
_entity.pdbx_description
1 polymer ?
#
loop_
_entity_poly.entity_id
_entity_poly.type
_entity_poly.pdbx_seq_one_letter_code
_entity_poly.pdbx_strand_id
1 'polypeptide(L)'
;AKYDDADDWDLMGETYEQFTHINLKRQQGQFFTNRLVVNMMVRMLDPEIGERTLDPAGGSGGFSTGMFRYLRRKVIENSLPDSHQRERMLGTIKDSVFLVEIAKRLVKIAKCAMLMTGDGQSGMTRGNSLDSYDKFDPWIQARCCKGKLTAPDIIATNPPFSGQKIESMVSDVSILKSFVFGHKAKMDREGNYTFSAADDDILLTQAPEILFLERCLDWIKPGGRLGIVMPKGFLDNISYEQYRQWLLKNYVLNGVVTLHKDTFQPDTGVRTCILFVSKPKEDEVIPEDYKIFMAISQRIGQDSKGNSVFILDGNGKSTGQLNHDLDIIADAYEEFKNGKPHQDSEYIFTYTLKGLKDHYNINPQHYSPKLNAALNQVLEFDNKDHWATTTIGQLESNIKIYMGPRWNSSNIKVDNPSDTSKLTPYLTANGALELRRFSIKWIDPTKASSKQKVFMDMLKVEEGDIMITRSGTIGKMTYATKDMADNYLVSDDLVRIRVQDENLRAYLVAYFASKTALSLMLLDEYGSVQQHLQPRHIQEMLIPVPDDWSLAQDMIEAGNKFIEAMEAMSKADCEIREHGFDKMCNTEPQSSQIQS
;
A
#
# COMPACT_ATOMS: atom_id res chain seq x y z
N ALA A 1 -20.06 -18.10 1.03
CA ALA A 1 -21.53 -18.09 0.99
C ALA A 1 -22.12 -18.25 2.41
N LYS A 2 -21.74 -17.40 3.39
CA LYS A 2 -22.23 -17.49 4.78
C LYS A 2 -22.56 -16.13 5.40
N TYR A 3 -22.68 -15.08 4.61
CA TYR A 3 -22.84 -13.71 5.12
C TYR A 3 -24.01 -12.95 4.46
N ASP A 4 -25.06 -13.66 4.06
CA ASP A 4 -26.24 -13.08 3.40
C ASP A 4 -27.41 -12.82 4.37
N ASP A 5 -27.14 -12.69 5.67
CA ASP A 5 -28.22 -12.33 6.60
C ASP A 5 -28.33 -10.80 6.72
N ALA A 6 -29.51 -10.28 6.44
CA ALA A 6 -29.91 -8.89 6.60
C ALA A 6 -29.64 -8.30 8.01
N ASP A 7 -29.33 -9.16 8.99
CA ASP A 7 -28.94 -8.82 10.35
C ASP A 7 -27.50 -8.29 10.49
N ASP A 8 -26.67 -8.38 9.45
CA ASP A 8 -25.26 -7.93 9.47
C ASP A 8 -25.05 -6.48 9.03
N TRP A 9 -26.12 -5.76 8.76
CA TRP A 9 -26.04 -4.39 8.24
C TRP A 9 -25.96 -3.34 9.35
N ASP A 10 -24.89 -2.54 9.37
CA ASP A 10 -24.75 -1.39 10.26
C ASP A 10 -25.43 -0.15 9.65
N LEU A 11 -26.75 -0.15 9.68
CA LEU A 11 -27.58 0.90 9.10
C LEU A 11 -27.22 2.31 9.61
N MET A 12 -26.87 2.44 10.90
CA MET A 12 -26.53 3.75 11.47
C MET A 12 -25.16 4.24 11.06
N GLY A 13 -24.16 3.36 11.01
CA GLY A 13 -22.83 3.71 10.51
C GLY A 13 -22.88 4.11 9.05
N GLU A 14 -23.55 3.33 8.18
CA GLU A 14 -23.71 3.67 6.78
C GLU A 14 -24.54 4.93 6.55
N THR A 15 -25.65 5.08 7.29
CA THR A 15 -26.47 6.30 7.22
C THR A 15 -25.64 7.53 7.59
N TYR A 16 -24.83 7.44 8.65
CA TYR A 16 -23.95 8.52 9.03
C TYR A 16 -22.88 8.80 7.96
N GLU A 17 -22.28 7.75 7.39
CA GLU A 17 -21.31 7.88 6.30
C GLU A 17 -21.90 8.58 5.08
N GLN A 18 -23.12 8.25 4.69
CA GLN A 18 -23.81 8.85 3.54
C GLN A 18 -24.19 10.33 3.79
N PHE A 19 -24.63 10.67 4.99
CA PHE A 19 -25.09 12.03 5.31
C PHE A 19 -23.96 12.96 5.77
N THR A 20 -22.76 12.46 6.08
CA THR A 20 -21.65 13.31 6.48
C THR A 20 -20.90 13.79 5.25
N HIS A 21 -20.94 15.10 5.02
CA HIS A 21 -20.29 15.73 3.86
C HIS A 21 -18.78 15.40 3.85
N ILE A 22 -18.25 15.00 2.69
CA ILE A 22 -16.84 14.59 2.48
C ILE A 22 -15.83 15.59 3.07
N ASN A 23 -16.12 16.90 2.99
CA ASN A 23 -15.25 17.94 3.53
C ASN A 23 -15.21 17.95 5.07
N LEU A 24 -16.29 17.58 5.74
CA LEU A 24 -16.33 17.48 7.21
C LEU A 24 -15.57 16.23 7.68
N LYS A 25 -15.65 15.12 6.93
CA LYS A 25 -14.89 13.90 7.18
C LYS A 25 -13.38 14.18 7.07
N ARG A 26 -12.94 14.84 5.98
CA ARG A 26 -11.52 15.17 5.73
C ARG A 26 -10.93 16.16 6.73
N GLN A 27 -11.70 17.13 7.19
CA GLN A 27 -11.22 18.14 8.16
C GLN A 27 -10.96 17.57 9.56
N GLN A 28 -11.63 16.46 9.91
CA GLN A 28 -11.51 15.84 11.24
C GLN A 28 -10.63 14.59 11.24
N GLY A 29 -10.04 14.18 10.10
CA GLY A 29 -9.22 12.97 9.98
C GLY A 29 -10.01 11.67 10.28
N GLN A 30 -11.34 11.71 10.15
CA GLN A 30 -12.23 10.61 10.45
C GLN A 30 -12.43 9.75 9.19
N PHE A 31 -11.81 8.57 9.18
CA PHE A 31 -11.97 7.58 8.13
C PHE A 31 -12.70 6.37 8.69
N PHE A 32 -13.79 5.98 8.03
CA PHE A 32 -14.52 4.77 8.42
C PHE A 32 -13.81 3.53 7.87
N THR A 33 -13.69 2.52 8.71
CA THR A 33 -13.10 1.26 8.27
C THR A 33 -14.12 0.48 7.45
N ASN A 34 -13.74 0.04 6.24
CA ASN A 34 -14.56 -0.80 5.40
C ASN A 34 -15.04 -2.04 6.17
N ARG A 35 -16.33 -2.37 6.09
CA ARG A 35 -16.95 -3.47 6.85
C ARG A 35 -16.35 -4.84 6.57
N LEU A 36 -15.93 -5.08 5.33
CA LEU A 36 -15.25 -6.33 4.98
C LEU A 36 -13.91 -6.44 5.71
N VAL A 37 -13.18 -5.33 5.89
CA VAL A 37 -11.95 -5.29 6.68
C VAL A 37 -12.24 -5.54 8.16
N VAL A 38 -13.28 -4.92 8.72
CA VAL A 38 -13.71 -5.19 10.11
C VAL A 38 -13.99 -6.66 10.30
N ASN A 39 -14.79 -7.27 9.41
CA ASN A 39 -15.17 -8.68 9.50
C ASN A 39 -13.95 -9.61 9.41
N MET A 40 -13.02 -9.36 8.47
CA MET A 40 -11.77 -10.11 8.36
C MET A 40 -10.94 -9.99 9.65
N MET A 41 -10.73 -8.78 10.16
CA MET A 41 -9.94 -8.57 11.38
C MET A 41 -10.55 -9.27 12.59
N VAL A 42 -11.87 -9.18 12.76
CA VAL A 42 -12.57 -9.83 13.87
C VAL A 42 -12.46 -11.35 13.77
N ARG A 43 -12.60 -11.94 12.57
CA ARG A 43 -12.42 -13.38 12.34
C ARG A 43 -10.97 -13.82 12.66
N MET A 44 -9.99 -13.06 12.21
CA MET A 44 -8.57 -13.39 12.48
C MET A 44 -8.20 -13.25 13.96
N LEU A 45 -8.78 -12.28 14.66
CA LEU A 45 -8.64 -12.13 16.12
C LEU A 45 -9.41 -13.19 16.90
N ASP A 46 -10.51 -13.68 16.36
CA ASP A 46 -11.32 -14.78 16.86
C ASP A 46 -11.65 -14.64 18.36
N PRO A 47 -12.45 -13.63 18.75
CA PRO A 47 -12.83 -13.44 20.13
C PRO A 47 -13.66 -14.60 20.67
N GLU A 48 -13.37 -15.00 21.93
CA GLU A 48 -14.09 -16.04 22.65
C GLU A 48 -15.08 -15.45 23.67
N ILE A 49 -16.12 -16.23 24.01
CA ILE A 49 -17.12 -15.80 25.00
C ILE A 49 -16.43 -15.68 26.35
N GLY A 50 -16.53 -14.48 26.96
CA GLY A 50 -15.87 -14.15 28.22
C GLY A 50 -14.58 -13.33 28.05
N GLU A 51 -14.02 -13.25 26.84
CA GLU A 51 -12.92 -12.31 26.55
C GLU A 51 -13.47 -10.88 26.41
N ARG A 52 -12.68 -9.91 26.86
CA ARG A 52 -12.98 -8.49 26.76
C ARG A 52 -12.31 -7.90 25.55
N THR A 53 -13.08 -7.19 24.73
CA THR A 53 -12.61 -6.53 23.52
C THR A 53 -12.67 -5.03 23.67
N LEU A 54 -11.68 -4.32 23.11
CA LEU A 54 -11.59 -2.85 23.16
C LEU A 54 -11.22 -2.28 21.80
N ASP A 55 -11.90 -1.19 21.43
CA ASP A 55 -11.46 -0.27 20.39
C ASP A 55 -11.09 1.09 21.00
N PRO A 56 -9.78 1.43 21.14
CA PRO A 56 -9.33 2.67 21.76
C PRO A 56 -9.44 3.90 20.84
N ALA A 57 -9.79 3.74 19.57
CA ALA A 57 -10.07 4.81 18.60
C ALA A 57 -11.38 4.51 17.86
N GLY A 58 -12.45 4.30 18.62
CA GLY A 58 -13.63 3.56 18.21
C GLY A 58 -14.48 4.18 17.10
N GLY A 59 -14.29 5.45 16.78
CA GLY A 59 -15.04 6.09 15.70
C GLY A 59 -16.57 5.92 15.89
N SER A 60 -17.24 5.45 14.84
CA SER A 60 -18.68 5.13 14.86
C SER A 60 -19.03 3.78 15.49
N GLY A 61 -18.05 3.02 15.97
CA GLY A 61 -18.24 1.72 16.62
C GLY A 61 -18.17 0.50 15.70
N GLY A 62 -17.49 0.62 14.55
CA GLY A 62 -17.39 -0.44 13.56
C GLY A 62 -16.82 -1.75 14.11
N PHE A 63 -15.67 -1.69 14.80
CA PHE A 63 -15.07 -2.87 15.43
C PHE A 63 -15.91 -3.39 16.60
N SER A 64 -16.45 -2.50 17.44
CA SER A 64 -17.28 -2.91 18.57
C SER A 64 -18.54 -3.67 18.11
N THR A 65 -19.24 -3.16 17.10
CA THR A 65 -20.41 -3.86 16.52
C THR A 65 -20.00 -5.17 15.84
N GLY A 66 -18.86 -5.20 15.14
CA GLY A 66 -18.32 -6.41 14.53
C GLY A 66 -17.99 -7.50 15.56
N MET A 67 -17.29 -7.15 16.65
CA MET A 67 -16.95 -8.05 17.76
C MET A 67 -18.22 -8.60 18.42
N PHE A 68 -19.19 -7.72 18.74
CA PHE A 68 -20.42 -8.12 19.36
C PHE A 68 -21.22 -9.11 18.50
N ARG A 69 -21.37 -8.84 17.20
CA ARG A 69 -22.06 -9.74 16.26
C ARG A 69 -21.36 -11.08 16.14
N TYR A 70 -20.03 -11.07 16.06
CA TYR A 70 -19.24 -12.29 15.98
C TYR A 70 -19.44 -13.18 17.21
N LEU A 71 -19.34 -12.61 18.41
CA LEU A 71 -19.56 -13.31 19.67
C LEU A 71 -21.02 -13.80 19.79
N ARG A 72 -21.99 -12.97 19.42
CA ARG A 72 -23.42 -13.37 19.40
C ARG A 72 -23.67 -14.56 18.49
N ARG A 73 -23.05 -14.58 17.30
CA ARG A 73 -23.11 -15.70 16.36
C ARG A 73 -22.55 -16.98 16.99
N LYS A 74 -21.37 -16.90 17.63
CA LYS A 74 -20.81 -18.06 18.38
C LYS A 74 -21.79 -18.62 19.43
N VAL A 75 -22.52 -17.76 20.14
CA VAL A 75 -23.54 -18.22 21.11
C VAL A 75 -24.73 -18.91 20.43
N ILE A 76 -25.16 -18.39 19.26
CA ILE A 76 -26.30 -18.94 18.54
C ILE A 76 -25.93 -20.28 17.87
N GLU A 77 -24.75 -20.37 17.27
CA GLU A 77 -24.27 -21.58 16.58
C GLU A 77 -23.85 -22.69 17.54
N ASN A 78 -23.41 -22.36 18.76
CA ASN A 78 -23.21 -23.33 19.82
C ASN A 78 -24.54 -23.86 20.27
N SER A 79 -24.99 -24.95 19.66
CA SER A 79 -26.27 -25.66 19.92
C SER A 79 -26.49 -25.96 21.41
N LEU A 80 -26.67 -24.92 22.22
CA LEU A 80 -26.90 -25.03 23.64
C LEU A 80 -28.35 -25.47 23.85
N PRO A 81 -28.58 -26.58 24.54
CA PRO A 81 -29.91 -27.12 24.74
C PRO A 81 -30.79 -26.27 25.69
N ASP A 82 -30.15 -25.34 26.47
CA ASP A 82 -30.85 -24.56 27.51
C ASP A 82 -30.92 -23.06 27.13
N SER A 83 -32.15 -22.55 27.07
CA SER A 83 -32.44 -21.12 26.84
C SER A 83 -31.81 -20.20 27.90
N HIS A 84 -31.80 -20.63 29.17
CA HIS A 84 -31.19 -19.87 30.27
C HIS A 84 -29.66 -19.76 30.17
N GLN A 85 -28.99 -20.79 29.64
CA GLN A 85 -27.55 -20.72 29.37
C GLN A 85 -27.24 -19.74 28.23
N ARG A 86 -28.08 -19.78 27.18
CA ARG A 86 -27.96 -18.84 26.06
C ARG A 86 -28.12 -17.39 26.50
N GLU A 87 -29.15 -17.10 27.31
CA GLU A 87 -29.39 -15.75 27.86
C GLU A 87 -28.21 -15.27 28.73
N ARG A 88 -27.66 -16.13 29.58
CA ARG A 88 -26.48 -15.79 30.40
C ARG A 88 -25.24 -15.46 29.53
N MET A 89 -24.99 -16.25 28.48
CA MET A 89 -23.89 -15.99 27.56
C MET A 89 -24.09 -14.68 26.80
N LEU A 90 -25.29 -14.40 26.31
CA LEU A 90 -25.62 -13.11 25.69
C LEU A 90 -25.45 -11.93 26.68
N GLY A 91 -25.78 -12.14 27.97
CA GLY A 91 -25.49 -11.16 29.02
C GLY A 91 -24.00 -10.91 29.20
N THR A 92 -23.16 -11.95 29.18
CA THR A 92 -21.72 -11.84 29.29
C THR A 92 -21.12 -11.03 28.13
N ILE A 93 -21.63 -11.22 26.91
CA ILE A 93 -21.16 -10.48 25.73
C ILE A 93 -21.40 -8.98 25.88
N LYS A 94 -22.56 -8.58 26.41
CA LYS A 94 -22.91 -7.16 26.62
C LYS A 94 -21.92 -6.41 27.51
N ASP A 95 -21.29 -7.13 28.46
CA ASP A 95 -20.32 -6.56 29.39
C ASP A 95 -18.87 -6.75 28.95
N SER A 96 -18.62 -7.23 27.73
CA SER A 96 -17.28 -7.56 27.23
C SER A 96 -16.79 -6.69 26.09
N VAL A 97 -17.64 -5.85 25.49
CA VAL A 97 -17.26 -5.01 24.33
C VAL A 97 -17.15 -3.55 24.73
N PHE A 98 -15.95 -2.99 24.58
CA PHE A 98 -15.61 -1.64 25.01
C PHE A 98 -15.13 -0.75 23.86
N LEU A 99 -15.35 0.56 24.01
CA LEU A 99 -14.90 1.59 23.07
C LEU A 99 -14.55 2.87 23.80
N VAL A 100 -13.42 3.47 23.40
CA VAL A 100 -13.00 4.82 23.78
C VAL A 100 -12.91 5.68 22.52
N GLU A 101 -13.55 6.85 22.53
CA GLU A 101 -13.55 7.78 21.41
C GLU A 101 -13.54 9.23 21.92
N ILE A 102 -12.67 10.07 21.33
CA ILE A 102 -12.51 11.47 21.75
C ILE A 102 -13.70 12.35 21.31
N ALA A 103 -14.27 12.06 20.15
CA ALA A 103 -15.35 12.84 19.56
C ALA A 103 -16.71 12.47 20.16
N LYS A 104 -17.29 13.39 20.98
CA LYS A 104 -18.59 13.20 21.63
C LYS A 104 -19.71 12.74 20.67
N ARG A 105 -19.69 13.22 19.41
CA ARG A 105 -20.67 12.89 18.39
C ARG A 105 -20.55 11.42 17.99
N LEU A 106 -19.31 10.93 17.78
CA LEU A 106 -19.07 9.54 17.39
C LEU A 106 -19.41 8.57 18.50
N VAL A 107 -19.11 8.90 19.77
CA VAL A 107 -19.55 8.09 20.92
C VAL A 107 -21.07 7.89 20.93
N LYS A 108 -21.85 8.95 20.61
CA LYS A 108 -23.31 8.81 20.53
C LYS A 108 -23.75 7.87 19.41
N ILE A 109 -23.09 7.96 18.25
CA ILE A 109 -23.38 7.09 17.10
C ILE A 109 -23.02 5.64 17.43
N ALA A 110 -21.85 5.39 18.01
CA ALA A 110 -21.44 4.06 18.48
C ALA A 110 -22.44 3.48 19.49
N LYS A 111 -22.91 4.29 20.45
CA LYS A 111 -23.95 3.86 21.40
C LYS A 111 -25.27 3.48 20.70
N CYS A 112 -25.69 4.26 19.71
CA CYS A 112 -26.90 3.93 18.93
C CYS A 112 -26.68 2.64 18.12
N ALA A 113 -25.53 2.47 17.46
CA ALA A 113 -25.20 1.27 16.72
C ALA A 113 -25.22 0.02 17.61
N MET A 114 -24.62 0.09 18.79
CA MET A 114 -24.61 -1.02 19.76
C MET A 114 -26.01 -1.33 20.30
N LEU A 115 -26.85 -0.32 20.57
CA LEU A 115 -28.26 -0.54 20.95
C LEU A 115 -29.03 -1.30 19.88
N MET A 116 -28.84 -0.95 18.60
CA MET A 116 -29.52 -1.62 17.48
C MET A 116 -29.07 -3.07 17.30
N THR A 117 -27.83 -3.39 17.68
CA THR A 117 -27.31 -4.76 17.69
C THR A 117 -27.78 -5.57 18.91
N GLY A 118 -28.44 -4.92 19.88
CA GLY A 118 -29.01 -5.58 21.09
C GLY A 118 -28.04 -5.65 22.27
N ASP A 119 -26.89 -4.89 22.22
CA ASP A 119 -25.92 -4.85 23.31
C ASP A 119 -26.42 -3.94 24.44
N GLY A 120 -26.66 -2.86 24.39
CA GLY A 120 -26.76 -1.84 25.44
C GLY A 120 -25.68 -0.79 25.26
N GLN A 121 -25.55 0.15 26.18
CA GLN A 121 -24.71 1.35 25.98
C GLN A 121 -23.52 1.43 26.93
N SER A 122 -23.34 0.47 27.81
CA SER A 122 -22.45 0.57 28.98
C SER A 122 -20.95 0.53 28.61
N GLY A 123 -20.62 -0.10 27.48
CA GLY A 123 -19.25 -0.29 27.01
C GLY A 123 -18.61 0.92 26.30
N MET A 124 -19.37 2.00 26.03
CA MET A 124 -18.89 3.10 25.19
C MET A 124 -18.65 4.38 25.99
N THR A 125 -17.44 4.91 25.99
CA THR A 125 -17.09 6.13 26.73
C THR A 125 -16.38 7.16 25.85
N ARG A 126 -16.44 8.43 26.31
CA ARG A 126 -15.65 9.52 25.73
C ARG A 126 -14.32 9.64 26.46
N GLY A 127 -13.22 9.67 25.73
CA GLY A 127 -11.91 9.90 26.29
C GLY A 127 -10.86 10.02 25.19
N ASN A 128 -9.69 10.57 25.55
CA ASN A 128 -8.53 10.52 24.68
C ASN A 128 -7.62 9.36 25.13
N SER A 129 -7.55 8.31 24.35
CA SER A 129 -6.75 7.11 24.67
C SER A 129 -5.25 7.38 24.77
N LEU A 130 -4.77 8.51 24.26
CA LEU A 130 -3.37 8.90 24.36
C LEU A 130 -3.04 9.73 25.62
N ASP A 131 -4.05 10.14 26.40
CA ASP A 131 -3.79 10.87 27.64
C ASP A 131 -2.91 10.07 28.62
N SER A 132 -2.23 10.79 29.51
CA SER A 132 -1.50 10.18 30.62
C SER A 132 -2.47 9.49 31.61
N TYR A 133 -2.00 8.46 32.32
CA TYR A 133 -2.85 7.62 33.18
C TYR A 133 -3.59 8.40 34.28
N ASP A 134 -3.01 9.48 34.77
CA ASP A 134 -3.61 10.37 35.78
C ASP A 134 -4.79 11.19 35.26
N LYS A 135 -4.87 11.39 33.95
CA LYS A 135 -5.96 12.14 33.27
C LYS A 135 -7.15 11.27 32.87
N PHE A 136 -7.01 9.96 32.91
CA PHE A 136 -8.12 9.05 32.55
C PHE A 136 -9.24 9.15 33.59
N ASP A 137 -10.49 9.13 33.10
CA ASP A 137 -11.62 8.99 33.99
C ASP A 137 -11.63 7.59 34.67
N PRO A 138 -12.34 7.43 35.80
CA PRO A 138 -12.38 6.15 36.54
C PRO A 138 -12.87 4.97 35.70
N TRP A 139 -13.70 5.23 34.69
CA TRP A 139 -14.22 4.18 33.81
C TRP A 139 -13.09 3.59 32.95
N ILE A 140 -12.27 4.45 32.34
CA ILE A 140 -11.10 4.05 31.52
C ILE A 140 -10.06 3.36 32.42
N GLN A 141 -9.75 3.98 33.57
CA GLN A 141 -8.79 3.42 34.51
C GLN A 141 -9.17 2.01 34.97
N ALA A 142 -10.46 1.77 35.22
CA ALA A 142 -10.94 0.46 35.68
C ALA A 142 -10.92 -0.62 34.57
N ARG A 143 -11.07 -0.26 33.29
CA ARG A 143 -11.33 -1.21 32.20
C ARG A 143 -10.20 -1.36 31.18
N CYS A 144 -9.38 -0.35 31.02
CA CYS A 144 -8.40 -0.30 29.95
C CYS A 144 -6.95 -0.36 30.43
N CYS A 145 -6.68 0.01 31.69
CA CYS A 145 -5.33 0.20 32.16
C CYS A 145 -4.62 -1.12 32.53
N LYS A 146 -3.30 -1.13 32.34
CA LYS A 146 -2.39 -2.20 32.67
C LYS A 146 -2.55 -2.72 34.11
N GLY A 147 -2.41 -4.02 34.29
CA GLY A 147 -2.44 -4.68 35.60
C GLY A 147 -3.82 -4.79 36.24
N LYS A 148 -4.90 -4.44 35.56
CA LYS A 148 -6.28 -4.65 36.02
C LYS A 148 -6.82 -5.97 35.48
N LEU A 149 -7.53 -6.72 36.31
CA LEU A 149 -8.25 -7.95 35.89
C LEU A 149 -9.23 -7.69 34.74
N THR A 150 -9.64 -6.44 34.61
CA THR A 150 -10.60 -5.97 33.61
C THR A 150 -9.94 -5.41 32.33
N ALA A 151 -8.61 -5.44 32.22
CA ALA A 151 -7.91 -5.06 30.99
C ALA A 151 -8.35 -5.94 29.79
N PRO A 152 -8.30 -5.41 28.55
CA PRO A 152 -8.79 -6.15 27.38
C PRO A 152 -7.93 -7.37 27.04
N ASP A 153 -8.57 -8.44 26.63
CA ASP A 153 -7.95 -9.63 26.06
C ASP A 153 -7.64 -9.38 24.57
N ILE A 154 -8.48 -8.57 23.91
CA ILE A 154 -8.37 -8.28 22.47
C ILE A 154 -8.54 -6.78 22.25
N ILE A 155 -7.66 -6.23 21.40
CA ILE A 155 -7.83 -4.90 20.84
C ILE A 155 -7.91 -5.00 19.31
N ALA A 156 -8.95 -4.37 18.73
CA ALA A 156 -9.07 -4.16 17.29
C ALA A 156 -9.36 -2.69 17.02
N THR A 157 -8.52 -2.04 16.21
CA THR A 157 -8.63 -0.60 16.04
C THR A 157 -8.07 -0.12 14.70
N ASN A 158 -8.61 1.01 14.23
CA ASN A 158 -8.06 1.80 13.15
C ASN A 158 -7.80 3.23 13.69
N PRO A 159 -6.61 3.50 14.24
CA PRO A 159 -6.28 4.79 14.83
C PRO A 159 -6.20 5.89 13.77
N PRO A 160 -6.27 7.17 14.16
CA PRO A 160 -6.02 8.28 13.24
C PRO A 160 -4.58 8.24 12.72
N PHE A 161 -4.39 8.62 11.44
CA PHE A 161 -3.06 8.71 10.81
C PHE A 161 -2.62 10.15 10.67
N SER A 162 -1.34 10.43 10.92
CA SER A 162 -0.75 11.74 10.76
C SER A 162 -0.71 12.21 9.29
N GLY A 163 -0.61 11.27 8.34
CA GLY A 163 -0.36 11.59 6.95
C GLY A 163 0.96 12.37 6.78
N GLN A 164 0.96 13.38 5.89
CA GLN A 164 2.12 14.27 5.69
C GLN A 164 1.98 15.63 6.37
N LYS A 165 0.92 15.83 7.19
CA LYS A 165 0.63 17.13 7.79
C LYS A 165 1.17 17.20 9.22
N ILE A 166 2.02 18.18 9.48
CA ILE A 166 2.57 18.44 10.83
C ILE A 166 1.43 18.72 11.83
N GLU A 167 0.34 19.35 11.39
CA GLU A 167 -0.84 19.66 12.20
C GLU A 167 -1.56 18.40 12.74
N SER A 168 -1.36 17.25 12.11
CA SER A 168 -1.93 15.97 12.53
C SER A 168 -1.04 15.20 13.51
N MET A 169 0.16 15.70 13.79
CA MET A 169 1.10 15.11 14.74
C MET A 169 0.74 15.46 16.17
N VAL A 170 1.01 14.55 17.10
CA VAL A 170 0.87 14.81 18.53
C VAL A 170 2.07 15.61 19.00
N SER A 171 1.81 16.82 19.55
CA SER A 171 2.83 17.76 20.06
C SER A 171 2.68 18.08 21.56
N ASP A 172 1.67 17.53 22.22
CA ASP A 172 1.49 17.70 23.67
C ASP A 172 2.59 16.92 24.43
N VAL A 173 3.48 17.68 25.05
CA VAL A 173 4.62 17.16 25.82
C VAL A 173 4.15 16.23 26.96
N SER A 174 3.01 16.49 27.59
CA SER A 174 2.48 15.64 28.66
C SER A 174 2.05 14.27 28.14
N ILE A 175 1.58 14.21 26.92
CA ILE A 175 1.29 12.94 26.23
C ILE A 175 2.60 12.27 25.84
N LEU A 176 3.48 12.95 25.10
CA LEU A 176 4.73 12.37 24.60
C LEU A 176 5.59 11.77 25.71
N LYS A 177 5.72 12.48 26.84
CA LYS A 177 6.45 12.03 28.01
C LYS A 177 5.93 10.69 28.58
N SER A 178 4.65 10.37 28.39
CA SER A 178 4.05 9.13 28.92
C SER A 178 4.27 7.89 28.05
N PHE A 179 4.94 8.04 26.89
CA PHE A 179 5.19 6.97 25.91
C PHE A 179 6.70 6.76 25.71
N VAL A 180 7.10 5.51 25.56
CA VAL A 180 8.46 5.14 25.13
C VAL A 180 8.73 5.72 23.74
N PHE A 181 7.77 5.61 22.82
CA PHE A 181 7.87 6.14 21.45
C PHE A 181 7.72 7.68 21.37
N GLY A 182 7.45 8.33 22.46
CA GLY A 182 7.51 9.79 22.62
C GLY A 182 8.93 10.32 22.84
N HIS A 183 9.93 9.45 22.98
CA HIS A 183 11.33 9.80 23.22
C HIS A 183 12.21 9.42 22.02
N LYS A 184 13.40 10.05 21.95
CA LYS A 184 14.40 9.75 20.92
C LYS A 184 14.94 8.35 21.10
N ALA A 185 15.12 7.64 19.97
CA ALA A 185 15.84 6.38 19.92
C ALA A 185 17.31 6.62 19.56
N LYS A 186 18.22 5.83 20.15
CA LYS A 186 19.64 5.79 19.82
C LYS A 186 19.99 4.39 19.34
N MET A 187 20.72 4.32 18.23
CA MET A 187 21.21 3.05 17.67
C MET A 187 22.63 2.78 18.15
N ASP A 188 22.91 1.59 18.62
CA ASP A 188 24.25 1.14 18.97
C ASP A 188 25.06 0.69 17.73
N ARG A 189 26.32 0.24 17.93
CA ARG A 189 27.18 -0.22 16.84
C ARG A 189 26.74 -1.55 16.22
N GLU A 190 25.88 -2.27 16.91
CA GLU A 190 25.33 -3.57 16.49
C GLU A 190 23.98 -3.42 15.78
N GLY A 191 23.47 -2.18 15.62
CA GLY A 191 22.20 -1.90 14.98
C GLY A 191 20.97 -2.01 15.89
N ASN A 192 21.16 -2.10 17.22
CA ASN A 192 20.05 -2.18 18.16
C ASN A 192 19.60 -0.77 18.58
N TYR A 193 18.30 -0.55 18.55
CA TYR A 193 17.70 0.71 19.02
C TYR A 193 17.32 0.62 20.51
N THR A 194 17.64 1.69 21.23
CA THR A 194 17.21 1.90 22.63
C THR A 194 16.57 3.27 22.74
N PHE A 195 15.36 3.31 23.29
CA PHE A 195 14.64 4.57 23.54
C PHE A 195 15.15 5.18 24.83
N SER A 196 15.35 6.52 24.81
CA SER A 196 15.75 7.28 25.99
C SER A 196 14.60 7.34 26.99
N ALA A 197 14.94 7.39 28.27
CA ALA A 197 13.98 7.68 29.35
C ALA A 197 14.18 9.11 29.94
N ALA A 198 15.09 9.90 29.35
CA ALA A 198 15.40 11.23 29.84
C ALA A 198 14.40 12.28 29.33
N ASP A 199 14.00 13.21 30.20
CA ASP A 199 13.08 14.30 29.88
C ASP A 199 13.61 15.22 28.76
N ASP A 200 14.92 15.37 28.62
CA ASP A 200 15.56 16.18 27.58
C ASP A 200 15.53 15.52 26.17
N ASP A 201 15.20 14.24 26.12
CA ASP A 201 15.12 13.47 24.88
C ASP A 201 13.68 13.25 24.38
N ILE A 202 12.71 13.98 24.92
CA ILE A 202 11.34 13.97 24.43
C ILE A 202 11.29 14.53 22.99
N LEU A 203 10.53 13.88 22.12
CA LEU A 203 10.32 14.34 20.75
C LEU A 203 9.48 15.63 20.74
N LEU A 204 9.69 16.49 19.74
CA LEU A 204 8.84 17.66 19.53
C LEU A 204 7.44 17.26 19.05
N THR A 205 7.38 16.23 18.23
CA THR A 205 6.12 15.67 17.69
C THR A 205 6.27 14.18 17.44
N GLN A 206 5.14 13.46 17.52
CA GLN A 206 5.07 12.05 17.14
C GLN A 206 3.79 11.74 16.37
N ALA A 207 3.86 10.78 15.46
CA ALA A 207 2.71 10.30 14.72
C ALA A 207 1.70 9.58 15.65
N PRO A 208 0.40 9.93 15.60
CA PRO A 208 -0.59 9.33 16.49
C PRO A 208 -0.67 7.82 16.34
N GLU A 209 -0.58 7.27 15.12
CA GLU A 209 -0.60 5.84 14.85
C GLU A 209 0.52 5.08 15.57
N ILE A 210 1.69 5.69 15.77
CA ILE A 210 2.82 5.11 16.51
C ILE A 210 2.54 5.08 18.01
N LEU A 211 1.97 6.16 18.55
CA LEU A 211 1.57 6.20 19.96
C LEU A 211 0.40 5.25 20.26
N PHE A 212 -0.55 5.09 19.31
CA PHE A 212 -1.63 4.13 19.44
C PHE A 212 -1.13 2.68 19.42
N LEU A 213 -0.13 2.37 18.60
CA LEU A 213 0.50 1.04 18.62
C LEU A 213 1.05 0.71 20.03
N GLU A 214 1.83 1.62 20.61
CA GLU A 214 2.34 1.44 21.98
C GLU A 214 1.22 1.36 23.00
N ARG A 215 0.22 2.24 22.94
CA ARG A 215 -0.91 2.27 23.87
C ARG A 215 -1.72 0.98 23.84
N CYS A 216 -1.98 0.43 22.65
CA CYS A 216 -2.70 -0.84 22.51
C CYS A 216 -1.92 -2.00 23.15
N LEU A 217 -0.62 -2.06 22.91
CA LEU A 217 0.27 -3.09 23.48
C LEU A 217 0.44 -2.95 25.00
N ASP A 218 0.37 -1.73 25.52
CA ASP A 218 0.39 -1.49 26.96
C ASP A 218 -0.92 -1.93 27.63
N TRP A 219 -2.06 -1.59 27.04
CA TRP A 219 -3.37 -1.88 27.61
C TRP A 219 -3.78 -3.36 27.56
N ILE A 220 -3.33 -4.09 26.54
CA ILE A 220 -3.68 -5.50 26.36
C ILE A 220 -3.06 -6.36 27.47
N LYS A 221 -3.80 -7.37 27.95
CA LYS A 221 -3.30 -8.35 28.94
C LYS A 221 -2.13 -9.17 28.40
N PRO A 222 -1.25 -9.68 29.28
CA PRO A 222 -0.38 -10.81 28.92
C PRO A 222 -1.22 -11.97 28.34
N GLY A 223 -0.77 -12.53 27.21
CA GLY A 223 -1.51 -13.54 26.45
C GLY A 223 -2.63 -12.98 25.54
N GLY A 224 -2.89 -11.68 25.59
CA GLY A 224 -3.85 -11.01 24.73
C GLY A 224 -3.35 -10.75 23.32
N ARG A 225 -4.25 -10.32 22.40
CA ARG A 225 -3.93 -10.13 20.98
C ARG A 225 -4.51 -8.84 20.42
N LEU A 226 -3.74 -8.23 19.51
CA LEU A 226 -3.99 -6.94 18.88
C LEU A 226 -4.17 -7.12 17.37
N GLY A 227 -5.20 -6.50 16.80
CA GLY A 227 -5.30 -6.19 15.37
C GLY A 227 -5.34 -4.69 15.18
N ILE A 228 -4.35 -4.12 14.50
CA ILE A 228 -4.25 -2.68 14.31
C ILE A 228 -4.03 -2.32 12.84
N VAL A 229 -4.83 -1.40 12.33
CA VAL A 229 -4.63 -0.82 10.99
C VAL A 229 -3.53 0.24 11.09
N MET A 230 -2.54 0.15 10.19
CA MET A 230 -1.40 1.05 10.14
C MET A 230 -1.19 1.56 8.72
N PRO A 231 -0.56 2.73 8.52
CA PRO A 231 -0.07 3.12 7.21
C PRO A 231 0.93 2.08 6.68
N LYS A 232 0.82 1.71 5.39
CA LYS A 232 1.71 0.70 4.77
C LYS A 232 3.19 1.02 4.96
N GLY A 233 3.58 2.30 4.97
CA GLY A 233 4.96 2.72 5.20
C GLY A 233 5.56 2.26 6.54
N PHE A 234 4.74 1.88 7.52
CA PHE A 234 5.23 1.27 8.76
C PHE A 234 5.98 -0.04 8.51
N LEU A 235 5.62 -0.78 7.45
CA LEU A 235 6.16 -2.12 7.20
C LEU A 235 7.63 -2.12 6.76
N ASP A 236 8.08 -1.08 6.07
CA ASP A 236 9.38 -1.09 5.36
C ASP A 236 10.14 0.24 5.38
N ASN A 237 9.51 1.38 5.72
CA ASN A 237 10.23 2.65 5.77
C ASN A 237 11.28 2.65 6.89
N ILE A 238 12.52 3.06 6.57
CA ILE A 238 13.66 3.15 7.50
C ILE A 238 13.33 4.03 8.72
N SER A 239 12.55 5.09 8.55
CA SER A 239 12.15 5.96 9.67
C SER A 239 11.33 5.26 10.75
N TYR A 240 10.77 4.09 10.46
CA TYR A 240 10.01 3.29 11.42
C TYR A 240 10.75 2.04 11.91
N GLU A 241 12.02 1.85 11.53
CA GLU A 241 12.81 0.66 11.87
C GLU A 241 12.89 0.44 13.37
N GLN A 242 13.16 1.48 14.18
CA GLN A 242 13.25 1.39 15.62
C GLN A 242 11.98 0.84 16.28
N TYR A 243 10.80 1.18 15.75
CA TYR A 243 9.52 0.71 16.26
C TYR A 243 9.25 -0.74 15.89
N ARG A 244 9.65 -1.16 14.66
CA ARG A 244 9.56 -2.56 14.22
C ARG A 244 10.50 -3.45 15.02
N GLN A 245 11.76 -3.03 15.23
CA GLN A 245 12.72 -3.75 16.06
C GLN A 245 12.19 -3.93 17.47
N TRP A 246 11.68 -2.85 18.08
CA TRP A 246 11.10 -2.90 19.42
C TRP A 246 9.90 -3.84 19.49
N LEU A 247 9.00 -3.77 18.47
CA LEU A 247 7.83 -4.65 18.38
C LEU A 247 8.23 -6.12 18.33
N LEU A 248 9.12 -6.49 17.42
CA LEU A 248 9.56 -7.89 17.21
C LEU A 248 10.38 -8.45 18.37
N LYS A 249 11.05 -7.58 19.13
CA LYS A 249 11.81 -7.98 20.34
C LYS A 249 10.91 -8.27 21.54
N ASN A 250 9.78 -7.59 21.67
CA ASN A 250 8.95 -7.61 22.89
C ASN A 250 7.60 -8.32 22.69
N TYR A 251 7.20 -8.62 21.45
CA TYR A 251 5.90 -9.18 21.09
C TYR A 251 6.01 -10.19 19.96
N VAL A 252 4.98 -11.04 19.80
CA VAL A 252 4.91 -12.00 18.69
C VAL A 252 4.09 -11.42 17.57
N LEU A 253 4.69 -11.22 16.41
CA LEU A 253 3.99 -10.81 15.19
C LEU A 253 3.36 -12.03 14.52
N ASN A 254 2.06 -12.23 14.73
CA ASN A 254 1.33 -13.39 14.18
C ASN A 254 1.06 -13.27 12.69
N GLY A 255 0.80 -12.04 12.21
CA GLY A 255 0.51 -11.83 10.81
C GLY A 255 0.54 -10.38 10.37
N VAL A 256 0.76 -10.20 9.06
CA VAL A 256 0.71 -8.92 8.36
C VAL A 256 -0.17 -9.07 7.13
N VAL A 257 -1.18 -8.21 7.01
CA VAL A 257 -2.04 -8.13 5.82
C VAL A 257 -1.90 -6.77 5.18
N THR A 258 -1.37 -6.70 3.96
CA THR A 258 -1.37 -5.48 3.17
C THR A 258 -2.72 -5.34 2.47
N LEU A 259 -3.43 -4.22 2.71
CA LEU A 259 -4.75 -3.98 2.15
C LEU A 259 -4.67 -3.41 0.72
N HIS A 260 -5.73 -3.67 -0.06
CA HIS A 260 -5.87 -3.11 -1.41
C HIS A 260 -5.85 -1.56 -1.37
N LYS A 261 -5.28 -0.95 -2.40
CA LYS A 261 -5.11 0.53 -2.49
C LYS A 261 -6.42 1.32 -2.37
N ASP A 262 -7.54 0.73 -2.77
CA ASP A 262 -8.84 1.39 -2.77
C ASP A 262 -9.66 1.14 -1.49
N THR A 263 -9.07 0.51 -0.48
CA THR A 263 -9.78 0.15 0.78
C THR A 263 -10.43 1.34 1.48
N PHE A 264 -9.76 2.50 1.48
CA PHE A 264 -10.24 3.72 2.11
C PHE A 264 -10.63 4.82 1.11
N GLN A 265 -10.75 4.47 -0.17
CA GLN A 265 -11.29 5.38 -1.17
C GLN A 265 -12.83 5.49 -1.03
N PRO A 266 -13.42 6.62 -1.42
CA PRO A 266 -12.81 7.83 -1.97
C PRO A 266 -12.24 8.80 -0.91
N ASP A 267 -12.36 8.48 0.38
CA ASP A 267 -12.05 9.40 1.48
C ASP A 267 -10.55 9.72 1.57
N THR A 268 -9.69 8.71 1.39
CA THR A 268 -8.24 8.87 1.39
C THR A 268 -7.54 7.87 0.48
N GLY A 269 -6.43 8.30 -0.15
CA GLY A 269 -5.54 7.43 -0.92
C GLY A 269 -4.41 6.80 -0.10
N VAL A 270 -4.45 6.90 1.24
CA VAL A 270 -3.43 6.28 2.09
C VAL A 270 -3.51 4.77 1.98
N ARG A 271 -2.40 4.14 1.61
CA ARG A 271 -2.27 2.69 1.62
C ARG A 271 -2.06 2.21 3.04
N THR A 272 -2.71 1.13 3.39
CA THR A 272 -2.74 0.61 4.75
C THR A 272 -2.40 -0.87 4.81
N CYS A 273 -2.03 -1.29 5.99
CA CYS A 273 -1.82 -2.68 6.36
C CYS A 273 -2.47 -2.97 7.71
N ILE A 274 -2.56 -4.23 8.07
CA ILE A 274 -2.99 -4.66 9.39
C ILE A 274 -1.89 -5.49 10.01
N LEU A 275 -1.55 -5.19 11.27
CA LEU A 275 -0.67 -6.00 12.09
C LEU A 275 -1.51 -6.82 13.06
N PHE A 276 -1.23 -8.11 13.14
CA PHE A 276 -1.75 -9.01 14.16
C PHE A 276 -0.64 -9.38 15.11
N VAL A 277 -0.76 -8.98 16.36
CA VAL A 277 0.31 -9.07 17.35
C VAL A 277 -0.23 -9.74 18.62
N SER A 278 0.53 -10.66 19.22
CA SER A 278 0.23 -11.23 20.53
C SER A 278 1.23 -10.74 21.57
N LYS A 279 0.72 -10.43 22.76
CA LYS A 279 1.53 -10.13 23.92
C LYS A 279 1.88 -11.45 24.64
N PRO A 280 3.16 -11.77 24.84
CA PRO A 280 3.53 -12.97 25.59
C PRO A 280 2.90 -13.00 26.98
N LYS A 281 2.65 -14.18 27.52
CA LYS A 281 2.32 -14.35 28.95
C LYS A 281 3.51 -13.97 29.81
N GLU A 282 3.30 -13.73 31.11
CA GLU A 282 4.35 -13.21 32.00
C GLU A 282 5.62 -14.09 32.04
N ASP A 283 5.48 -15.40 31.91
CA ASP A 283 6.62 -16.36 31.92
C ASP A 283 6.92 -16.94 30.52
N GLU A 284 6.34 -16.41 29.47
CA GLU A 284 6.50 -16.92 28.12
C GLU A 284 7.69 -16.26 27.42
N VAL A 285 8.64 -17.09 26.99
CA VAL A 285 9.79 -16.64 26.18
C VAL A 285 9.37 -16.60 24.71
N ILE A 286 9.60 -15.46 24.08
CA ILE A 286 9.37 -15.33 22.62
C ILE A 286 10.37 -16.25 21.90
N PRO A 287 9.92 -17.15 21.03
CA PRO A 287 10.82 -17.99 20.25
C PRO A 287 11.79 -17.15 19.42
N GLU A 288 13.04 -17.60 19.30
CA GLU A 288 14.03 -16.91 18.44
C GLU A 288 13.64 -16.92 16.96
N ASP A 289 12.84 -17.89 16.54
CA ASP A 289 12.27 -17.99 15.20
C ASP A 289 10.86 -18.57 15.26
N TYR A 290 9.97 -17.99 14.48
CA TYR A 290 8.59 -18.44 14.33
C TYR A 290 8.04 -18.01 12.96
N LYS A 291 6.95 -18.65 12.53
CA LYS A 291 6.28 -18.32 11.29
C LYS A 291 5.35 -17.13 11.48
N ILE A 292 5.41 -16.21 10.54
CA ILE A 292 4.55 -15.03 10.42
C ILE A 292 3.62 -15.25 9.22
N PHE A 293 2.32 -15.13 9.41
CA PHE A 293 1.36 -15.14 8.31
C PHE A 293 1.46 -13.84 7.52
N MET A 294 1.56 -13.95 6.20
CA MET A 294 1.67 -12.81 5.31
C MET A 294 0.61 -12.87 4.21
N ALA A 295 -0.12 -11.77 4.02
CA ALA A 295 -1.12 -11.68 2.95
C ALA A 295 -1.13 -10.31 2.26
N ILE A 296 -1.51 -10.32 0.98
CA ILE A 296 -1.61 -9.14 0.11
C ILE A 296 -2.98 -9.15 -0.54
N SER A 297 -3.92 -8.37 0.00
CA SER A 297 -5.27 -8.27 -0.56
C SER A 297 -5.25 -7.63 -1.94
N GLN A 298 -5.86 -8.30 -2.90
CA GLN A 298 -5.93 -7.90 -4.31
C GLN A 298 -7.28 -7.27 -4.67
N ARG A 299 -8.31 -7.49 -3.86
CA ARG A 299 -9.69 -7.08 -4.14
C ARG A 299 -10.41 -6.72 -2.85
N ILE A 300 -11.17 -5.65 -2.87
CA ILE A 300 -11.84 -5.10 -1.68
C ILE A 300 -13.36 -4.93 -1.86
N GLY A 301 -13.93 -5.31 -2.99
CA GLY A 301 -15.35 -5.17 -3.24
C GLY A 301 -15.80 -3.77 -3.63
N GLN A 302 -14.88 -2.83 -3.84
CA GLN A 302 -15.19 -1.46 -4.28
C GLN A 302 -14.12 -0.92 -5.23
N ASP A 303 -14.49 0.09 -6.01
CA ASP A 303 -13.58 0.84 -6.89
C ASP A 303 -12.98 2.07 -6.19
N SER A 304 -12.13 2.83 -6.89
CA SER A 304 -11.50 4.05 -6.39
C SER A 304 -12.49 5.21 -6.12
N LYS A 305 -13.74 5.09 -6.54
CA LYS A 305 -14.82 6.06 -6.28
C LYS A 305 -15.72 5.63 -5.11
N GLY A 306 -15.48 4.44 -4.54
CA GLY A 306 -16.30 3.84 -3.49
C GLY A 306 -17.53 3.10 -3.99
N ASN A 307 -17.66 2.85 -5.31
CA ASN A 307 -18.77 2.08 -5.83
C ASN A 307 -18.52 0.58 -5.61
N SER A 308 -19.57 -0.16 -5.29
CA SER A 308 -19.50 -1.61 -5.13
C SER A 308 -19.11 -2.32 -6.42
N VAL A 309 -18.14 -3.23 -6.33
CA VAL A 309 -17.69 -4.09 -7.43
C VAL A 309 -18.12 -5.51 -7.11
N PHE A 310 -18.95 -6.09 -7.99
CA PHE A 310 -19.52 -7.42 -7.83
C PHE A 310 -18.80 -8.45 -8.71
N ILE A 311 -18.87 -9.71 -8.30
CA ILE A 311 -18.47 -10.85 -9.12
C ILE A 311 -19.48 -10.98 -10.27
N LEU A 312 -18.96 -11.18 -11.49
CA LEU A 312 -19.78 -11.40 -12.67
C LEU A 312 -19.90 -12.90 -12.97
N ASP A 313 -21.06 -13.34 -13.42
CA ASP A 313 -21.28 -14.70 -13.92
C ASP A 313 -20.68 -14.88 -15.33
N GLY A 314 -20.75 -16.10 -15.89
CA GLY A 314 -20.25 -16.41 -17.22
C GLY A 314 -20.89 -15.62 -18.36
N ASN A 315 -22.00 -14.91 -18.12
CA ASN A 315 -22.70 -14.06 -19.07
C ASN A 315 -22.43 -12.56 -18.83
N GLY A 316 -21.55 -12.22 -17.89
CA GLY A 316 -21.23 -10.85 -17.53
C GLY A 316 -22.27 -10.15 -16.65
N LYS A 317 -23.24 -10.89 -16.08
CA LYS A 317 -24.24 -10.35 -15.17
C LYS A 317 -23.74 -10.41 -13.72
N SER A 318 -24.04 -9.39 -12.93
CA SER A 318 -23.70 -9.37 -11.50
C SER A 318 -24.35 -10.52 -10.75
N THR A 319 -23.54 -11.22 -9.94
CA THR A 319 -24.01 -12.27 -9.02
C THR A 319 -24.62 -11.72 -7.72
N GLY A 320 -24.49 -10.42 -7.45
CA GLY A 320 -24.83 -9.80 -6.17
C GLY A 320 -23.76 -9.98 -5.09
N GLN A 321 -22.73 -10.80 -5.30
CA GLN A 321 -21.62 -10.98 -4.35
C GLN A 321 -20.52 -9.97 -4.62
N LEU A 322 -20.02 -9.29 -3.56
CA LEU A 322 -18.92 -8.36 -3.65
C LEU A 322 -17.63 -9.07 -4.06
N ASN A 323 -16.88 -8.47 -4.98
CA ASN A 323 -15.62 -9.02 -5.46
C ASN A 323 -14.48 -8.64 -4.51
N HIS A 324 -14.26 -9.43 -3.47
CA HIS A 324 -13.17 -9.27 -2.50
C HIS A 324 -12.50 -10.60 -2.18
N ASP A 325 -11.30 -10.54 -1.58
CA ASP A 325 -10.51 -11.71 -1.17
C ASP A 325 -10.32 -11.81 0.35
N LEU A 326 -10.93 -10.93 1.12
CA LEU A 326 -10.71 -10.83 2.58
C LEU A 326 -11.18 -12.08 3.33
N ASP A 327 -12.24 -12.76 2.87
CA ASP A 327 -12.68 -14.01 3.48
C ASP A 327 -11.67 -15.13 3.25
N ILE A 328 -11.08 -15.20 2.05
CA ILE A 328 -10.03 -16.17 1.72
C ILE A 328 -8.80 -15.95 2.62
N ILE A 329 -8.43 -14.69 2.87
CA ILE A 329 -7.33 -14.34 3.79
C ILE A 329 -7.65 -14.78 5.22
N ALA A 330 -8.89 -14.54 5.69
CA ALA A 330 -9.29 -14.94 7.02
C ALA A 330 -9.35 -16.47 7.19
N ASP A 331 -9.85 -17.21 6.20
CA ASP A 331 -9.88 -18.68 6.21
C ASP A 331 -8.45 -19.25 6.26
N ALA A 332 -7.54 -18.71 5.45
CA ALA A 332 -6.13 -19.13 5.43
C ALA A 332 -5.41 -18.83 6.76
N TYR A 333 -5.70 -17.68 7.39
CA TYR A 333 -5.16 -17.37 8.70
C TYR A 333 -5.69 -18.31 9.79
N GLU A 334 -6.96 -18.70 9.74
CA GLU A 334 -7.53 -19.69 10.65
C GLU A 334 -6.85 -21.06 10.50
N GLU A 335 -6.58 -21.50 9.28
CA GLU A 335 -5.79 -22.71 9.02
C GLU A 335 -4.38 -22.61 9.59
N PHE A 336 -3.69 -21.50 9.35
CA PHE A 336 -2.36 -21.22 9.89
C PHE A 336 -2.34 -21.26 11.43
N LYS A 337 -3.29 -20.57 12.10
CA LYS A 337 -3.43 -20.52 13.56
C LYS A 337 -3.63 -21.91 14.15
N ASN A 338 -4.38 -22.77 13.46
CA ASN A 338 -4.70 -24.13 13.89
C ASN A 338 -3.62 -25.17 13.50
N GLY A 339 -2.47 -24.72 12.96
CA GLY A 339 -1.38 -25.60 12.54
C GLY A 339 -1.73 -26.54 11.39
N LYS A 340 -2.80 -26.26 10.64
CA LYS A 340 -3.16 -27.03 9.45
C LYS A 340 -2.20 -26.72 8.31
N PRO A 341 -1.91 -27.69 7.43
CA PRO A 341 -1.13 -27.44 6.23
C PRO A 341 -1.82 -26.38 5.38
N HIS A 342 -1.16 -25.24 5.19
CA HIS A 342 -1.58 -24.20 4.25
C HIS A 342 -0.65 -24.25 3.04
N GLN A 343 -1.24 -24.26 1.84
CA GLN A 343 -0.47 -24.13 0.62
C GLN A 343 -0.21 -22.66 0.34
N ASP A 344 1.04 -22.25 0.41
CA ASP A 344 1.44 -20.89 0.05
C ASP A 344 1.01 -20.56 -1.38
N SER A 345 0.40 -19.41 -1.56
CA SER A 345 0.04 -18.82 -2.84
C SER A 345 0.88 -17.57 -3.10
N GLU A 346 0.73 -16.97 -4.28
CA GLU A 346 1.41 -15.71 -4.63
C GLU A 346 1.12 -14.57 -3.64
N TYR A 347 -0.10 -14.56 -3.04
CA TYR A 347 -0.60 -13.45 -2.22
C TYR A 347 -0.90 -13.82 -0.76
N ILE A 348 -0.87 -15.10 -0.42
CA ILE A 348 -1.10 -15.61 0.94
C ILE A 348 -0.08 -16.70 1.20
N PHE A 349 0.81 -16.48 2.18
CA PHE A 349 1.94 -17.37 2.46
C PHE A 349 2.42 -17.18 3.90
N THR A 350 3.38 -18.00 4.30
CA THR A 350 4.06 -17.86 5.61
C THR A 350 5.54 -17.53 5.42
N TYR A 351 6.10 -16.76 6.36
CA TYR A 351 7.53 -16.45 6.36
C TYR A 351 8.11 -16.54 7.77
N THR A 352 9.42 -16.74 7.92
CA THR A 352 10.04 -16.88 9.24
C THR A 352 10.58 -15.55 9.73
N LEU A 353 10.59 -15.36 11.06
CA LEU A 353 11.17 -14.16 11.67
C LEU A 353 12.65 -14.01 11.30
N LYS A 354 13.44 -15.09 11.38
CA LYS A 354 14.87 -15.08 10.99
C LYS A 354 15.12 -14.80 9.52
N GLY A 355 14.14 -15.05 8.67
CA GLY A 355 14.22 -14.76 7.24
C GLY A 355 13.96 -13.31 6.87
N LEU A 356 13.55 -12.45 7.81
CA LEU A 356 13.28 -11.04 7.53
C LEU A 356 14.57 -10.35 7.04
N LYS A 357 14.41 -9.55 5.98
CA LYS A 357 15.48 -8.75 5.38
C LYS A 357 15.91 -7.61 6.30
N ASP A 358 17.00 -6.96 5.93
CA ASP A 358 17.56 -5.81 6.64
C ASP A 358 16.51 -4.78 7.06
N HIS A 359 16.81 -4.04 8.12
CA HIS A 359 15.93 -3.01 8.68
C HIS A 359 14.58 -3.53 9.22
N TYR A 360 14.53 -4.81 9.60
CA TYR A 360 13.28 -5.43 10.12
C TYR A 360 12.08 -5.18 9.20
N ASN A 361 12.31 -5.33 7.90
CA ASN A 361 11.26 -5.19 6.89
C ASN A 361 10.23 -6.31 7.07
N ILE A 362 8.97 -5.95 7.32
CA ILE A 362 7.84 -6.87 7.50
C ILE A 362 6.78 -6.75 6.40
N ASN A 363 7.13 -6.12 5.27
CA ASN A 363 6.20 -5.95 4.16
C ASN A 363 6.04 -7.26 3.37
N PRO A 364 4.83 -7.87 3.32
CA PRO A 364 4.57 -9.12 2.61
C PRO A 364 5.03 -9.11 1.14
N GLN A 365 4.98 -7.97 0.49
CA GLN A 365 5.38 -7.86 -0.92
C GLN A 365 6.83 -8.27 -1.16
N HIS A 366 7.72 -8.06 -0.18
CA HIS A 366 9.14 -8.42 -0.29
C HIS A 366 9.42 -9.93 -0.11
N TYR A 367 8.43 -10.69 0.32
CA TYR A 367 8.56 -12.12 0.66
C TYR A 367 7.63 -13.02 -0.14
N SER A 368 6.86 -12.46 -1.08
CA SER A 368 5.89 -13.27 -1.83
C SER A 368 6.59 -14.38 -2.61
N PRO A 369 6.00 -15.58 -2.73
CA PRO A 369 6.58 -16.70 -3.49
C PRO A 369 6.88 -16.35 -4.94
N LYS A 370 6.07 -15.51 -5.56
CA LYS A 370 6.30 -15.02 -6.93
C LYS A 370 7.58 -14.21 -7.05
N LEU A 371 7.82 -13.36 -6.05
CA LEU A 371 9.05 -12.61 -5.97
C LEU A 371 10.24 -13.51 -5.80
N ASN A 372 10.18 -14.40 -4.80
CA ASN A 372 11.26 -15.34 -4.54
C ASN A 372 11.52 -16.20 -5.78
N ALA A 373 10.48 -16.60 -6.53
CA ALA A 373 10.64 -17.30 -7.79
C ALA A 373 11.38 -16.46 -8.84
N ALA A 374 11.01 -15.17 -9.00
CA ALA A 374 11.71 -14.28 -9.94
C ALA A 374 13.15 -14.01 -9.52
N LEU A 375 13.39 -13.81 -8.22
CA LEU A 375 14.73 -13.62 -7.67
C LEU A 375 15.59 -14.89 -7.83
N ASN A 376 15.04 -16.05 -7.51
CA ASN A 376 15.73 -17.35 -7.67
C ASN A 376 16.05 -17.62 -9.14
N GLN A 377 15.16 -17.30 -10.09
CA GLN A 377 15.46 -17.41 -11.51
C GLN A 377 16.70 -16.60 -11.93
N VAL A 378 16.94 -15.44 -11.34
CA VAL A 378 18.15 -14.66 -11.59
C VAL A 378 19.36 -15.27 -10.89
N LEU A 379 19.22 -15.63 -9.59
CA LEU A 379 20.30 -16.21 -8.80
C LEU A 379 20.71 -17.63 -9.26
N GLU A 380 19.85 -18.37 -9.94
CA GLU A 380 20.20 -19.67 -10.55
C GLU A 380 21.32 -19.55 -11.58
N PHE A 381 21.55 -18.36 -12.14
CA PHE A 381 22.66 -18.14 -13.07
C PHE A 381 24.02 -18.21 -12.38
N ASP A 382 24.13 -17.92 -11.07
CA ASP A 382 25.38 -18.09 -10.31
C ASP A 382 25.83 -19.56 -10.23
N ASN A 383 24.93 -20.51 -10.49
CA ASN A 383 25.24 -21.93 -10.55
C ASN A 383 25.58 -22.42 -11.97
N LYS A 384 25.58 -21.52 -12.97
CA LYS A 384 25.95 -21.84 -14.35
C LYS A 384 27.39 -21.41 -14.62
N ASP A 385 28.16 -22.27 -15.25
CA ASP A 385 29.51 -21.95 -15.65
C ASP A 385 29.52 -20.69 -16.53
N HIS A 386 30.45 -19.78 -16.28
CA HIS A 386 30.61 -18.53 -17.02
C HIS A 386 29.49 -17.50 -16.87
N TRP A 387 28.67 -17.60 -15.82
CA TRP A 387 27.65 -16.62 -15.47
C TRP A 387 27.84 -16.13 -14.04
N ALA A 388 27.52 -14.86 -13.81
CA ALA A 388 27.46 -14.28 -12.48
C ALA A 388 26.26 -13.33 -12.36
N THR A 389 25.71 -13.22 -11.17
CA THR A 389 24.66 -12.24 -10.89
C THR A 389 25.29 -10.98 -10.29
N THR A 390 24.92 -9.83 -10.83
CA THR A 390 25.36 -8.51 -10.35
C THR A 390 24.20 -7.53 -10.30
N THR A 391 24.41 -6.31 -9.81
CA THR A 391 23.41 -5.24 -9.91
C THR A 391 23.59 -4.46 -11.21
N ILE A 392 22.50 -3.92 -11.76
CA ILE A 392 22.55 -3.13 -13.00
C ILE A 392 23.49 -1.94 -12.86
N GLY A 393 23.55 -1.32 -11.67
CA GLY A 393 24.46 -0.20 -11.39
C GLY A 393 25.95 -0.57 -11.37
N GLN A 394 26.28 -1.87 -11.29
CA GLN A 394 27.66 -2.38 -11.28
C GLN A 394 28.13 -2.93 -12.62
N LEU A 395 27.25 -3.00 -13.64
CA LEU A 395 27.54 -3.63 -14.92
C LEU A 395 28.73 -2.98 -15.64
N GLU A 396 28.74 -1.67 -15.75
CA GLU A 396 29.81 -0.90 -16.39
C GLU A 396 29.85 0.53 -15.86
N SER A 397 31.03 1.16 -15.90
CA SER A 397 31.25 2.56 -15.50
C SER A 397 30.48 3.57 -16.39
N ASN A 398 29.98 3.17 -17.55
CA ASN A 398 29.36 4.03 -18.56
C ASN A 398 27.82 3.94 -18.58
N ILE A 399 27.19 3.15 -17.71
CA ILE A 399 25.74 3.14 -17.58
C ILE A 399 25.27 4.35 -16.80
N LYS A 400 24.39 5.15 -17.39
CA LYS A 400 23.77 6.30 -16.75
C LYS A 400 22.29 6.03 -16.52
N ILE A 401 21.87 5.95 -15.25
CA ILE A 401 20.48 5.76 -14.85
C ILE A 401 19.98 7.05 -14.19
N TYR A 402 18.99 7.70 -14.78
CA TYR A 402 18.57 9.04 -14.38
C TYR A 402 17.09 9.30 -14.71
N MET A 403 16.59 10.46 -14.30
CA MET A 403 15.26 10.99 -14.65
C MET A 403 15.38 12.43 -15.13
N GLY A 404 14.39 12.89 -15.88
CA GLY A 404 14.20 14.31 -16.15
C GLY A 404 13.81 15.09 -14.89
N PRO A 405 14.00 16.42 -14.88
CA PRO A 405 13.61 17.27 -13.76
C PRO A 405 12.09 17.37 -13.68
N ARG A 406 11.53 17.34 -12.47
CA ARG A 406 10.12 17.70 -12.24
C ARG A 406 9.89 19.16 -12.61
N TRP A 407 8.92 19.40 -13.47
CA TRP A 407 8.59 20.73 -13.91
C TRP A 407 7.08 20.97 -13.98
N ASN A 408 6.69 22.24 -13.84
CA ASN A 408 5.30 22.65 -14.07
C ASN A 408 5.19 23.28 -15.46
N SER A 409 4.45 22.62 -16.35
CA SER A 409 4.20 23.07 -17.73
C SER A 409 2.84 23.70 -17.93
N SER A 410 2.01 23.83 -16.88
CA SER A 410 0.59 24.25 -17.01
C SER A 410 0.40 25.62 -17.66
N ASN A 411 1.35 26.55 -17.45
CA ASN A 411 1.29 27.91 -18.00
C ASN A 411 1.84 28.04 -19.43
N ILE A 412 2.47 26.99 -19.96
CA ILE A 412 3.06 26.95 -21.33
C ILE A 412 2.47 25.84 -22.19
N LYS A 413 1.55 25.06 -21.64
CA LYS A 413 0.84 24.01 -22.35
C LYS A 413 -0.24 24.62 -23.25
N VAL A 414 -0.39 24.08 -24.46
CA VAL A 414 -1.42 24.44 -25.42
C VAL A 414 -2.31 23.23 -25.66
N ASP A 415 -3.60 23.38 -25.40
CA ASP A 415 -4.59 22.31 -25.63
C ASP A 415 -5.20 22.47 -27.01
N ASN A 416 -5.21 21.39 -27.82
CA ASN A 416 -5.78 21.28 -29.14
C ASN A 416 -5.39 22.45 -30.09
N PRO A 417 -4.08 22.68 -30.35
CA PRO A 417 -3.64 23.76 -31.21
C PRO A 417 -4.08 23.51 -32.68
N SER A 418 -4.56 24.55 -33.34
CA SER A 418 -4.83 24.53 -34.78
C SER A 418 -3.57 24.61 -35.64
N ASP A 419 -2.49 25.21 -35.12
CA ASP A 419 -1.18 25.30 -35.75
C ASP A 419 -0.11 24.85 -34.74
N THR A 420 0.68 23.86 -35.14
CA THR A 420 1.77 23.27 -34.31
C THR A 420 3.16 23.70 -34.75
N SER A 421 3.31 24.50 -35.79
CA SER A 421 4.59 24.83 -36.43
C SER A 421 5.62 25.50 -35.48
N LYS A 422 5.15 26.17 -34.43
CA LYS A 422 5.97 26.88 -33.44
C LYS A 422 5.94 26.21 -32.06
N LEU A 423 5.29 25.07 -31.94
CA LEU A 423 5.12 24.35 -30.69
C LEU A 423 6.07 23.17 -30.60
N THR A 424 6.45 22.80 -29.39
CA THR A 424 7.28 21.63 -29.13
C THR A 424 6.39 20.48 -28.64
N PRO A 425 6.41 19.32 -29.29
CA PRO A 425 5.63 18.17 -28.85
C PRO A 425 6.23 17.55 -27.59
N TYR A 426 5.37 17.17 -26.64
CA TYR A 426 5.72 16.59 -25.36
C TYR A 426 4.96 15.26 -25.16
N LEU A 427 5.71 14.19 -24.91
CA LEU A 427 5.18 12.86 -24.63
C LEU A 427 5.06 12.66 -23.12
N THR A 428 3.86 12.31 -22.65
CA THR A 428 3.69 11.74 -21.30
C THR A 428 4.28 10.34 -21.25
N ALA A 429 4.37 9.76 -20.04
CA ALA A 429 4.84 8.37 -19.91
C ALA A 429 3.98 7.39 -20.76
N ASN A 430 2.66 7.55 -20.76
CA ASN A 430 1.78 6.74 -21.61
C ASN A 430 1.97 7.05 -23.10
N GLY A 431 2.10 8.32 -23.48
CA GLY A 431 2.34 8.71 -24.88
C GLY A 431 3.66 8.16 -25.44
N ALA A 432 4.68 8.00 -24.59
CA ALA A 432 5.94 7.38 -24.97
C ALA A 432 5.84 5.85 -25.20
N LEU A 433 4.84 5.20 -24.58
CA LEU A 433 4.56 3.78 -24.74
C LEU A 433 3.66 3.47 -25.96
N GLU A 434 2.98 4.49 -26.51
CA GLU A 434 2.08 4.30 -27.64
C GLU A 434 2.88 3.98 -28.93
N LEU A 435 2.47 2.93 -29.63
CA LEU A 435 3.04 2.59 -30.94
C LEU A 435 2.75 3.67 -31.98
N ARG A 436 1.53 4.23 -31.95
CA ARG A 436 1.15 5.43 -32.69
C ARG A 436 0.92 6.57 -31.71
N ARG A 437 1.61 7.67 -31.89
CA ARG A 437 1.66 8.79 -30.94
C ARG A 437 0.44 9.72 -31.06
N PHE A 438 -0.71 9.29 -30.55
CA PHE A 438 -1.91 10.11 -30.50
C PHE A 438 -1.96 11.07 -29.30
N SER A 439 -1.33 10.67 -28.18
CA SER A 439 -1.40 11.42 -26.91
C SER A 439 -0.27 12.45 -26.78
N ILE A 440 -0.13 13.32 -27.79
CA ILE A 440 0.88 14.39 -27.79
C ILE A 440 0.31 15.61 -27.06
N LYS A 441 1.06 16.14 -26.10
CA LYS A 441 0.82 17.46 -25.52
C LYS A 441 1.72 18.48 -26.21
N TRP A 442 1.23 19.70 -26.37
CA TRP A 442 1.97 20.75 -27.05
C TRP A 442 2.44 21.80 -26.06
N ILE A 443 3.68 22.22 -26.18
CA ILE A 443 4.34 23.20 -25.33
C ILE A 443 4.74 24.41 -26.18
N ASP A 444 4.40 25.61 -25.70
CA ASP A 444 4.81 26.88 -26.33
C ASP A 444 6.14 27.35 -25.73
N PRO A 445 7.28 27.15 -26.44
CA PRO A 445 8.59 27.52 -25.92
C PRO A 445 8.78 29.04 -25.80
N THR A 446 7.95 29.85 -26.47
CA THR A 446 8.04 31.31 -26.41
C THR A 446 7.53 31.84 -25.06
N LYS A 447 6.62 31.14 -24.42
CA LYS A 447 6.08 31.47 -23.09
C LYS A 447 6.93 30.89 -21.93
N ALA A 448 7.91 30.07 -22.25
CA ALA A 448 8.73 29.42 -21.24
C ALA A 448 9.74 30.40 -20.59
N SER A 449 9.77 30.40 -19.27
CA SER A 449 10.81 31.10 -18.49
C SER A 449 12.20 30.50 -18.75
N SER A 450 13.26 31.23 -18.43
CA SER A 450 14.66 30.74 -18.59
C SER A 450 14.87 29.41 -17.87
N LYS A 451 14.31 29.22 -16.66
CA LYS A 451 14.36 27.95 -15.93
C LYS A 451 13.61 26.83 -16.65
N GLN A 452 12.46 27.13 -17.21
CA GLN A 452 11.68 26.12 -17.95
C GLN A 452 12.39 25.70 -19.24
N LYS A 453 13.11 26.62 -19.93
CA LYS A 453 13.91 26.28 -21.10
C LYS A 453 15.03 25.30 -20.78
N VAL A 454 15.75 25.52 -19.68
CA VAL A 454 16.75 24.56 -19.18
C VAL A 454 16.13 23.19 -18.90
N PHE A 455 14.95 23.16 -18.29
CA PHE A 455 14.26 21.91 -18.05
C PHE A 455 13.79 21.23 -19.34
N MET A 456 13.35 21.99 -20.35
CA MET A 456 13.03 21.42 -21.65
C MET A 456 14.24 20.71 -22.27
N ASP A 457 15.44 21.30 -22.20
CA ASP A 457 16.66 20.64 -22.69
C ASP A 457 16.99 19.36 -21.91
N MET A 458 16.77 19.34 -20.60
CA MET A 458 16.96 18.15 -19.77
C MET A 458 15.89 17.06 -19.98
N LEU A 459 14.75 17.42 -20.58
CA LEU A 459 13.67 16.48 -20.92
C LEU A 459 13.86 15.80 -22.27
N LYS A 460 14.83 16.22 -23.09
CA LYS A 460 15.23 15.50 -24.31
C LYS A 460 15.84 14.14 -23.94
N VAL A 461 15.58 13.15 -24.76
CA VAL A 461 16.20 11.83 -24.68
C VAL A 461 17.26 11.70 -25.78
N GLU A 462 18.18 10.77 -25.64
CA GLU A 462 19.06 10.39 -26.74
C GLU A 462 18.54 9.11 -27.39
N GLU A 463 18.81 8.95 -28.68
CA GLU A 463 18.54 7.72 -29.41
C GLU A 463 19.22 6.55 -28.69
N GLY A 464 18.46 5.50 -28.42
CA GLY A 464 18.97 4.35 -27.69
C GLY A 464 18.73 4.37 -26.18
N ASP A 465 18.22 5.45 -25.59
CA ASP A 465 17.82 5.45 -24.18
C ASP A 465 16.70 4.40 -23.95
N ILE A 466 16.92 3.48 -23.00
CA ILE A 466 15.88 2.58 -22.52
C ILE A 466 15.07 3.35 -21.47
N MET A 467 13.76 3.36 -21.59
CA MET A 467 12.87 4.12 -20.72
C MET A 467 11.89 3.21 -20.02
N ILE A 468 11.71 3.39 -18.70
CA ILE A 468 10.83 2.59 -17.86
C ILE A 468 9.86 3.50 -17.14
N THR A 469 8.56 3.20 -17.22
CA THR A 469 7.53 3.97 -16.51
C THR A 469 7.68 3.86 -15.01
N ARG A 470 7.67 5.03 -14.33
CA ARG A 470 7.87 5.12 -12.88
C ARG A 470 6.60 5.33 -12.08
N SER A 471 5.50 5.76 -12.70
CA SER A 471 4.23 6.05 -12.04
C SER A 471 3.05 5.58 -12.87
N GLY A 472 1.89 5.38 -12.24
CA GLY A 472 0.69 4.87 -12.90
C GLY A 472 0.81 3.39 -13.26
N THR A 473 1.24 3.07 -14.47
CA THR A 473 1.54 1.68 -14.89
C THR A 473 3.05 1.46 -14.80
N ILE A 474 3.55 1.13 -13.63
CA ILE A 474 4.98 0.99 -13.33
C ILE A 474 5.61 -0.19 -14.07
N GLY A 475 6.89 -0.05 -14.45
CA GLY A 475 7.72 -1.13 -14.97
C GLY A 475 7.52 -1.44 -16.46
N LYS A 476 6.67 -0.69 -17.17
CA LYS A 476 6.60 -0.83 -18.63
C LYS A 476 7.80 -0.17 -19.29
N MET A 477 8.45 -0.91 -20.17
CA MET A 477 9.64 -0.48 -20.90
C MET A 477 9.26 0.02 -22.30
N THR A 478 9.96 1.04 -22.76
CA THR A 478 9.99 1.51 -24.15
C THR A 478 11.41 1.96 -24.52
N TYR A 479 11.64 2.21 -25.80
CA TYR A 479 12.92 2.56 -26.36
C TYR A 479 12.85 3.93 -27.05
N ALA A 480 13.85 4.78 -26.82
CA ALA A 480 13.93 6.08 -27.47
C ALA A 480 14.41 5.92 -28.92
N THR A 481 13.46 5.95 -29.85
CA THR A 481 13.73 5.92 -31.29
C THR A 481 14.36 7.25 -31.75
N LYS A 482 14.98 7.25 -32.91
CA LYS A 482 15.56 8.46 -33.52
C LYS A 482 14.54 9.58 -33.63
N ASP A 483 13.32 9.32 -34.13
CA ASP A 483 12.25 10.33 -34.20
C ASP A 483 11.90 10.89 -32.81
N MET A 484 11.90 10.05 -31.79
CA MET A 484 11.62 10.51 -30.43
C MET A 484 12.73 11.43 -29.90
N ALA A 485 13.97 11.08 -30.13
CA ALA A 485 15.12 11.87 -29.71
C ALA A 485 15.20 13.23 -30.45
N ASP A 486 14.93 13.25 -31.75
CA ASP A 486 15.05 14.44 -32.58
C ASP A 486 13.88 15.42 -32.37
N ASN A 487 12.68 14.94 -32.14
CA ASN A 487 11.46 15.73 -32.26
C ASN A 487 10.68 15.96 -30.98
N TYR A 488 10.91 15.20 -29.89
CA TYR A 488 10.02 15.25 -28.71
C TYR A 488 10.75 15.59 -27.41
N LEU A 489 10.03 16.28 -26.53
CA LEU A 489 10.32 16.26 -25.11
C LEU A 489 9.63 15.07 -24.46
N VAL A 490 10.28 14.40 -23.54
CA VAL A 490 9.76 13.19 -22.89
C VAL A 490 9.63 13.43 -21.37
N SER A 491 8.50 12.98 -20.81
CA SER A 491 8.14 13.18 -19.42
C SER A 491 9.24 12.75 -18.44
N ASP A 492 9.28 13.44 -17.29
CA ASP A 492 10.03 13.04 -16.10
C ASP A 492 9.45 11.82 -15.37
N ASP A 493 8.27 11.35 -15.78
CA ASP A 493 7.66 10.12 -15.26
C ASP A 493 8.21 8.82 -15.91
N LEU A 494 9.43 8.90 -16.43
CA LEU A 494 10.19 7.79 -16.98
C LEU A 494 11.61 7.76 -16.38
N VAL A 495 12.03 6.61 -15.86
CA VAL A 495 13.43 6.33 -15.57
C VAL A 495 14.12 6.02 -16.89
N ARG A 496 15.27 6.65 -17.14
CA ARG A 496 16.04 6.54 -18.38
C ARG A 496 17.34 5.82 -18.09
N ILE A 497 17.70 4.89 -18.96
CA ILE A 497 18.92 4.09 -18.86
C ILE A 497 19.67 4.28 -20.17
N ARG A 498 20.83 4.91 -20.11
CA ARG A 498 21.71 5.15 -21.23
C ARG A 498 22.88 4.20 -21.18
N VAL A 499 23.12 3.49 -22.28
CA VAL A 499 24.17 2.49 -22.44
C VAL A 499 24.87 2.73 -23.76
N GLN A 500 26.21 2.79 -23.73
CA GLN A 500 27.01 3.02 -24.94
C GLN A 500 27.22 1.73 -25.75
N ASP A 501 27.47 0.61 -25.07
CA ASP A 501 27.69 -0.68 -25.71
C ASP A 501 26.38 -1.22 -26.31
N GLU A 502 26.39 -1.56 -27.60
CA GLU A 502 25.22 -2.00 -28.34
C GLU A 502 24.72 -3.38 -27.89
N ASN A 503 25.64 -4.31 -27.60
CA ASN A 503 25.27 -5.65 -27.15
C ASN A 503 24.64 -5.61 -25.78
N LEU A 504 25.23 -4.86 -24.85
CA LEU A 504 24.68 -4.64 -23.51
C LEU A 504 23.32 -3.94 -23.56
N ARG A 505 23.16 -2.96 -24.46
CA ARG A 505 21.89 -2.27 -24.68
C ARG A 505 20.80 -3.25 -25.12
N ALA A 506 21.09 -4.06 -26.13
CA ALA A 506 20.16 -5.07 -26.63
C ALA A 506 19.81 -6.11 -25.54
N TYR A 507 20.80 -6.55 -24.79
CA TYR A 507 20.61 -7.47 -23.66
C TYR A 507 19.69 -6.87 -22.59
N LEU A 508 19.91 -5.61 -22.20
CA LEU A 508 19.07 -4.91 -21.23
C LEU A 508 17.64 -4.72 -21.75
N VAL A 509 17.46 -4.40 -23.03
CA VAL A 509 16.13 -4.32 -23.65
C VAL A 509 15.40 -5.65 -23.52
N ALA A 510 16.04 -6.77 -23.85
CA ALA A 510 15.44 -8.11 -23.71
C ALA A 510 15.15 -8.45 -22.23
N TYR A 511 16.07 -8.08 -21.32
CA TYR A 511 15.89 -8.31 -19.89
C TYR A 511 14.69 -7.52 -19.34
N PHE A 512 14.59 -6.22 -19.58
CA PHE A 512 13.48 -5.39 -19.10
C PHE A 512 12.13 -5.73 -19.76
N ALA A 513 12.13 -6.34 -20.93
CA ALA A 513 10.92 -6.87 -21.56
C ALA A 513 10.43 -8.19 -20.91
N SER A 514 11.22 -8.82 -20.06
CA SER A 514 10.91 -10.11 -19.44
C SER A 514 9.91 -9.96 -18.27
N LYS A 515 9.17 -11.05 -18.01
CA LYS A 515 8.28 -11.13 -16.83
C LYS A 515 9.08 -11.12 -15.53
N THR A 516 10.28 -11.68 -15.51
CA THR A 516 11.19 -11.72 -14.37
C THR A 516 11.60 -10.31 -13.96
N ALA A 517 12.10 -9.51 -14.91
CA ALA A 517 12.47 -8.13 -14.66
C ALA A 517 11.27 -7.28 -14.19
N LEU A 518 10.10 -7.45 -14.83
CA LEU A 518 8.87 -6.76 -14.40
C LEU A 518 8.51 -7.13 -12.94
N SER A 519 8.59 -8.41 -12.58
CA SER A 519 8.32 -8.85 -11.21
C SER A 519 9.29 -8.22 -10.22
N LEU A 520 10.58 -8.15 -10.55
CA LEU A 520 11.58 -7.49 -9.72
C LEU A 520 11.33 -5.97 -9.60
N MET A 521 10.99 -5.28 -10.67
CA MET A 521 10.66 -3.84 -10.63
C MET A 521 9.42 -3.51 -9.79
N LEU A 522 8.42 -4.40 -9.78
CA LEU A 522 7.20 -4.21 -9.00
C LEU A 522 7.39 -4.43 -7.50
N LEU A 523 8.54 -4.95 -7.06
CA LEU A 523 8.89 -5.14 -5.66
C LEU A 523 9.25 -3.86 -4.95
N ASP A 524 9.98 -2.99 -5.65
CA ASP A 524 10.45 -1.71 -5.12
C ASP A 524 9.39 -0.61 -5.23
N GLU A 525 8.11 -1.00 -5.32
CA GLU A 525 7.01 -0.06 -5.29
C GLU A 525 6.86 0.60 -3.90
N TYR A 526 7.74 1.54 -3.56
CA TYR A 526 7.73 2.28 -2.30
C TYR A 526 6.89 3.57 -2.35
N GLY A 527 6.17 3.83 -1.27
CA GLY A 527 5.53 5.09 -0.98
C GLY A 527 4.11 4.98 -0.47
N SER A 528 3.78 5.72 0.58
CA SER A 528 2.47 5.71 1.25
C SER A 528 1.33 6.35 0.44
N VAL A 529 1.63 7.12 -0.63
CA VAL A 529 0.63 7.89 -1.39
C VAL A 529 0.68 7.64 -2.90
N GLN A 530 1.86 7.47 -3.48
CA GLN A 530 2.03 7.10 -4.91
C GLN A 530 3.29 6.23 -5.06
N GLN A 531 3.12 5.10 -5.73
CA GLN A 531 4.24 4.25 -6.11
C GLN A 531 5.05 4.95 -7.20
N HIS A 532 6.36 5.08 -6.97
CA HIS A 532 7.26 5.68 -7.95
C HIS A 532 8.56 4.88 -8.00
N LEU A 533 8.82 4.26 -9.13
CA LEU A 533 10.13 3.71 -9.42
C LEU A 533 11.17 4.86 -9.45
N GLN A 534 12.31 4.68 -8.79
CA GLN A 534 13.41 5.63 -8.73
C GLN A 534 14.64 5.05 -9.46
N PRO A 535 15.58 5.88 -9.94
CA PRO A 535 16.82 5.40 -10.55
C PRO A 535 17.57 4.39 -9.68
N ARG A 536 17.64 4.59 -8.37
CA ARG A 536 18.29 3.68 -7.42
C ARG A 536 17.72 2.27 -7.45
N HIS A 537 16.38 2.11 -7.60
CA HIS A 537 15.74 0.81 -7.64
C HIS A 537 16.18 0.00 -8.88
N ILE A 538 16.39 0.68 -10.00
CA ILE A 538 16.97 0.04 -11.20
C ILE A 538 18.46 -0.23 -11.00
N GLN A 539 19.22 0.66 -10.33
CA GLN A 539 20.64 0.44 -10.04
C GLN A 539 20.87 -0.79 -9.17
N GLU A 540 20.03 -1.00 -8.15
CA GLU A 540 20.11 -2.11 -7.19
C GLU A 540 19.50 -3.42 -7.71
N MET A 541 18.81 -3.39 -8.84
CA MET A 541 18.15 -4.56 -9.42
C MET A 541 19.17 -5.57 -9.92
N LEU A 542 18.97 -6.84 -9.53
CA LEU A 542 19.84 -7.94 -9.93
C LEU A 542 19.62 -8.34 -11.39
N ILE A 543 20.72 -8.69 -12.06
CA ILE A 543 20.73 -9.16 -13.44
C ILE A 543 21.83 -10.23 -13.62
N PRO A 544 21.55 -11.34 -14.34
CA PRO A 544 22.60 -12.29 -14.70
C PRO A 544 23.46 -11.72 -15.81
N VAL A 545 24.76 -11.93 -15.75
CA VAL A 545 25.74 -11.46 -16.75
C VAL A 545 26.70 -12.58 -17.09
N PRO A 546 26.94 -12.85 -18.39
CA PRO A 546 27.92 -13.84 -18.80
C PRO A 546 29.34 -13.24 -18.80
N ASP A 547 30.36 -14.09 -18.61
CA ASP A 547 31.77 -13.72 -18.79
C ASP A 547 32.08 -13.41 -20.27
N ASP A 548 31.37 -14.08 -21.20
CA ASP A 548 31.45 -13.86 -22.63
C ASP A 548 30.04 -13.67 -23.21
N TRP A 549 29.83 -12.52 -23.86
CA TRP A 549 28.55 -12.15 -24.48
C TRP A 549 28.04 -13.12 -25.53
N SER A 550 28.90 -13.99 -26.09
CA SER A 550 28.47 -15.07 -27.00
C SER A 550 27.48 -16.05 -26.32
N LEU A 551 27.55 -16.18 -24.98
CA LEU A 551 26.63 -17.02 -24.20
C LEU A 551 25.22 -16.41 -24.06
N ALA A 552 25.10 -15.11 -24.28
CA ALA A 552 23.82 -14.38 -24.24
C ALA A 552 23.33 -14.00 -25.65
N GLN A 553 23.89 -14.58 -26.71
CA GLN A 553 23.62 -14.19 -28.10
C GLN A 553 22.13 -14.21 -28.45
N ASP A 554 21.37 -15.23 -28.01
CA ASP A 554 19.92 -15.33 -28.25
C ASP A 554 19.15 -14.14 -27.62
N MET A 555 19.58 -13.70 -26.45
CA MET A 555 18.98 -12.54 -25.74
C MET A 555 19.32 -11.23 -26.45
N ILE A 556 20.57 -11.08 -26.89
CA ILE A 556 21.03 -9.92 -27.67
C ILE A 556 20.26 -9.83 -28.98
N GLU A 557 20.12 -10.95 -29.72
CA GLU A 557 19.34 -10.97 -30.96
C GLU A 557 17.86 -10.63 -30.72
N ALA A 558 17.26 -11.15 -29.64
CA ALA A 558 15.88 -10.80 -29.28
C ALA A 558 15.74 -9.30 -28.97
N GLY A 559 16.69 -8.72 -28.25
CA GLY A 559 16.73 -7.29 -27.98
C GLY A 559 16.90 -6.44 -29.24
N ASN A 560 17.79 -6.83 -30.14
CA ASN A 560 17.98 -6.15 -31.43
C ASN A 560 16.71 -6.20 -32.28
N LYS A 561 16.05 -7.34 -32.39
CA LYS A 561 14.76 -7.45 -33.09
C LYS A 561 13.68 -6.55 -32.49
N PHE A 562 13.68 -6.39 -31.15
CA PHE A 562 12.76 -5.46 -30.49
C PHE A 562 13.08 -4.01 -30.86
N ILE A 563 14.36 -3.62 -30.85
CA ILE A 563 14.83 -2.27 -31.22
C ILE A 563 14.46 -1.98 -32.69
N GLU A 564 14.77 -2.89 -33.60
CA GLU A 564 14.43 -2.79 -35.03
C GLU A 564 12.92 -2.61 -35.26
N ALA A 565 12.11 -3.38 -34.53
CA ALA A 565 10.65 -3.25 -34.60
C ALA A 565 10.16 -1.88 -34.12
N MET A 566 10.73 -1.35 -33.03
CA MET A 566 10.38 -0.02 -32.51
C MET A 566 10.77 1.11 -33.51
N GLU A 567 11.95 1.02 -34.13
CA GLU A 567 12.39 1.96 -35.17
C GLU A 567 11.51 1.88 -36.42
N ALA A 568 11.19 0.67 -36.89
CA ALA A 568 10.32 0.48 -38.04
C ALA A 568 8.92 1.04 -37.79
N MET A 569 8.35 0.81 -36.62
CA MET A 569 7.04 1.36 -36.21
C MET A 569 7.07 2.88 -36.12
N SER A 570 8.11 3.44 -35.53
CA SER A 570 8.30 4.88 -35.42
C SER A 570 8.40 5.56 -36.79
N LYS A 571 9.15 4.96 -37.73
CA LYS A 571 9.26 5.42 -39.13
C LYS A 571 7.91 5.36 -39.84
N ALA A 572 7.18 4.25 -39.72
CA ALA A 572 5.85 4.11 -40.30
C ALA A 572 4.86 5.16 -39.78
N ASP A 573 4.91 5.46 -38.45
CA ASP A 573 4.07 6.51 -37.85
C ASP A 573 4.42 7.90 -38.39
N CYS A 574 5.71 8.20 -38.63
CA CYS A 574 6.14 9.43 -39.29
C CYS A 574 5.58 9.53 -40.71
N GLU A 575 5.73 8.48 -41.52
CA GLU A 575 5.21 8.45 -42.91
C GLU A 575 3.70 8.62 -42.95
N ILE A 576 2.94 8.00 -42.05
CA ILE A 576 1.49 8.17 -41.93
C ILE A 576 1.12 9.63 -41.59
N ARG A 577 1.89 10.26 -40.65
CA ARG A 577 1.64 11.67 -40.31
C ARG A 577 1.99 12.63 -41.43
N GLU A 578 3.00 12.31 -42.23
CA GLU A 578 3.43 13.15 -43.36
C GLU A 578 2.54 13.02 -44.60
N HIS A 579 2.09 11.82 -44.88
CA HIS A 579 1.41 11.46 -46.15
C HIS A 579 0.02 10.86 -45.95
N GLY A 580 -0.45 10.71 -44.71
CA GLY A 580 -1.66 9.98 -44.36
C GLY A 580 -2.96 10.78 -44.57
N PHE A 581 -4.08 10.09 -44.30
CA PHE A 581 -5.45 10.52 -44.54
C PHE A 581 -5.77 11.88 -43.89
N ASP A 582 -5.20 12.18 -42.75
CA ASP A 582 -5.42 13.43 -41.99
C ASP A 582 -4.92 14.66 -42.76
N LYS A 583 -3.87 14.52 -43.57
CA LYS A 583 -3.39 15.62 -44.46
C LYS A 583 -4.21 15.74 -45.72
N MET A 584 -4.70 14.62 -46.26
CA MET A 584 -5.57 14.63 -47.43
C MET A 584 -6.93 15.30 -47.16
N CYS A 585 -7.44 15.15 -45.94
CA CYS A 585 -8.70 15.79 -45.53
C CYS A 585 -8.56 17.28 -45.25
N ASN A 586 -7.34 17.80 -45.00
CA ASN A 586 -7.05 19.20 -44.71
C ASN A 586 -6.58 20.01 -45.93
N THR A 587 -6.42 19.40 -47.11
CA THR A 587 -6.20 20.14 -48.36
C THR A 587 -7.54 20.63 -48.85
N GLU A 588 -7.78 21.95 -48.78
CA GLU A 588 -8.91 22.58 -49.47
C GLU A 588 -8.91 22.15 -50.94
N PRO A 589 -10.09 21.83 -51.52
CA PRO A 589 -10.17 21.56 -52.96
C PRO A 589 -9.70 22.81 -53.71
N GLN A 590 -8.65 22.68 -54.51
CA GLN A 590 -8.26 23.72 -55.44
C GLN A 590 -9.51 24.13 -56.23
N SER A 591 -9.96 25.35 -56.01
CA SER A 591 -11.03 25.95 -56.82
C SER A 591 -10.62 25.87 -58.27
N SER A 592 -11.15 24.91 -58.99
CA SER A 592 -11.12 24.89 -60.45
C SER A 592 -11.81 26.15 -60.94
N GLN A 593 -11.05 27.10 -61.42
CA GLN A 593 -11.56 28.18 -62.26
C GLN A 593 -12.20 27.55 -63.50
N ILE A 594 -13.53 27.41 -63.48
CA ILE A 594 -14.29 27.20 -64.69
C ILE A 594 -14.42 28.61 -65.30
N GLN A 595 -13.55 28.92 -66.26
CA GLN A 595 -13.81 29.96 -67.24
C GLN A 595 -14.86 29.41 -68.18
N SER A 596 -16.02 30.09 -68.22
CA SER A 596 -17.01 29.95 -69.23
C SER A 596 -16.77 30.90 -70.37
#